data_c0b7699718f0370adbc194df4aff4e73
#
_entry.id   c0b7699718f0370adbc194df4aff4e73
#
_cell.length_a   1.000
_cell.length_b   1.000
_cell.length_c   1.000
_cell.angle_alpha   90.00
_cell.angle_beta   90.00
_cell.angle_gamma   90.00
#
_symmetry.space_group_name_H-M   'P 1'
#
loop_
_entity.id
_entity.type
_entity.pdbx_description
1 polymer ?
#
loop_
_entity_poly.entity_id
_entity_poly.type
_entity_poly.pdbx_seq_one_letter_code
_entity_poly.pdbx_strand_id
1 'polypeptide(L)'
;MEHYRNYSDFLKQKYGEKVYKIPISLPVTCPNRDGTLSKAPCIFCGSIGADYETKAVGMGITRQLDRSIAHVGPKYKAKKFIAYFLNFTNTYAPPDDFRRWMEEAMQHPDVVGLDVSTRPDCIHERYLDILKELSEQYGKDVTIELGLQSSNVHTLEKIGRCHGVAEYIDASLRIGRYGFGQCTHVIADLPWDDRLDVIETAKLISVLPVTEVKLHSLYIVKDTALAHMYEEGEVTLSSMEEYMERVILFLSYLRPDIVIQRIVGRASGGNTLTVNGGSPWWDVKKRIDALMEERGILQGARCDYIGGKAVRKFL
;
A
#
# COMPACT_ATOMS: atom_id res chain seq x y z
N MET A 1 -15.67 20.04 2.18
CA MET A 1 -16.25 18.66 2.02
C MET A 1 -15.08 17.72 1.72
N GLU A 2 -15.06 16.49 2.26
CA GLU A 2 -13.97 15.56 1.89
C GLU A 2 -14.18 15.08 0.46
N HIS A 3 -13.13 15.15 -0.36
CA HIS A 3 -13.22 14.80 -1.78
C HIS A 3 -13.08 13.31 -2.04
N TYR A 4 -12.58 12.55 -1.05
CA TYR A 4 -12.42 11.10 -1.10
C TYR A 4 -12.55 10.51 0.31
N ARG A 5 -12.83 9.22 0.38
CA ARG A 5 -13.01 8.48 1.64
C ARG A 5 -11.69 8.32 2.38
N ASN A 6 -11.45 9.14 3.37
CA ASN A 6 -10.19 9.22 4.10
C ASN A 6 -10.05 8.09 5.13
N TYR A 7 -8.85 7.49 5.21
CA TYR A 7 -8.54 6.39 6.13
C TYR A 7 -8.67 6.76 7.61
N SER A 8 -8.24 7.96 8.00
CA SER A 8 -8.33 8.40 9.41
C SER A 8 -9.77 8.43 9.90
N ASP A 9 -10.69 8.91 9.07
CA ASP A 9 -12.11 9.00 9.42
C ASP A 9 -12.81 7.65 9.35
N PHE A 10 -12.42 6.81 8.38
CA PHE A 10 -12.84 5.42 8.34
C PHE A 10 -12.47 4.67 9.62
N LEU A 11 -11.21 4.77 10.09
CA LEU A 11 -10.78 4.13 11.33
C LEU A 11 -11.52 4.67 12.55
N LYS A 12 -11.75 5.98 12.60
CA LYS A 12 -12.50 6.62 13.68
C LYS A 12 -13.95 6.14 13.74
N GLN A 13 -14.59 5.99 12.57
CA GLN A 13 -15.93 5.41 12.45
C GLN A 13 -15.96 3.95 12.90
N LYS A 14 -14.99 3.15 12.46
CA LYS A 14 -14.93 1.71 12.73
C LYS A 14 -14.64 1.40 14.21
N TYR A 15 -13.72 2.13 14.84
CA TYR A 15 -13.24 1.82 16.20
C TYR A 15 -13.73 2.79 17.27
N GLY A 16 -14.50 3.83 16.90
CA GLY A 16 -15.03 4.83 17.84
C GLY A 16 -14.02 5.86 18.33
N GLU A 17 -12.74 5.67 18.04
CA GLU A 17 -11.65 6.54 18.46
C GLU A 17 -10.48 6.52 17.45
N LYS A 18 -9.48 7.36 17.72
CA LYS A 18 -8.29 7.45 16.86
C LYS A 18 -7.44 6.19 16.94
N VAL A 19 -7.18 5.58 15.79
CA VAL A 19 -6.29 4.44 15.62
C VAL A 19 -5.04 4.88 14.87
N TYR A 20 -3.87 4.34 15.23
CA TYR A 20 -2.61 4.63 14.57
C TYR A 20 -1.89 3.34 14.13
N LYS A 21 -1.31 3.34 12.93
CA LYS A 21 -0.53 2.19 12.44
C LYS A 21 0.87 2.24 13.01
N ILE A 22 1.30 1.13 13.62
CA ILE A 22 2.65 0.94 14.16
C ILE A 22 3.43 0.04 13.20
N PRO A 23 4.46 0.56 12.53
CA PRO A 23 5.29 -0.24 11.65
C PRO A 23 6.11 -1.27 12.44
N ILE A 24 6.06 -2.53 11.99
CA ILE A 24 6.76 -3.69 12.56
C ILE A 24 7.68 -4.27 11.48
N SER A 25 8.90 -4.59 11.85
CA SER A 25 9.86 -5.29 11.01
C SER A 25 9.99 -6.75 11.43
N LEU A 26 9.89 -7.65 10.45
CA LEU A 26 10.16 -9.09 10.61
C LEU A 26 11.52 -9.45 10.00
N PRO A 27 12.15 -10.54 10.45
CA PRO A 27 13.39 -11.05 9.87
C PRO A 27 13.11 -11.83 8.57
N VAL A 28 12.46 -11.19 7.63
CA VAL A 28 12.08 -11.75 6.32
C VAL A 28 12.81 -11.03 5.18
N THR A 29 12.82 -11.66 4.02
CA THR A 29 13.34 -11.09 2.78
C THR A 29 12.24 -11.05 1.70
N CYS A 30 12.64 -11.03 0.45
CA CYS A 30 11.76 -11.05 -0.70
C CYS A 30 12.32 -12.04 -1.74
N PRO A 31 11.48 -12.85 -2.42
CA PRO A 31 11.93 -13.82 -3.42
C PRO A 31 12.64 -13.18 -4.64
N ASN A 32 12.48 -11.86 -4.84
CA ASN A 32 13.27 -11.12 -5.81
C ASN A 32 14.69 -10.79 -5.32
N ARG A 33 15.03 -11.08 -4.06
CA ARG A 33 16.34 -10.70 -3.47
C ARG A 33 17.23 -11.88 -3.18
N ASP A 34 16.65 -13.05 -2.91
CA ASP A 34 17.39 -14.25 -2.49
C ASP A 34 17.67 -15.24 -3.63
N GLY A 35 17.26 -14.88 -4.84
CA GLY A 35 17.47 -15.72 -6.02
C GLY A 35 16.34 -16.70 -6.34
N THR A 36 15.26 -16.73 -5.56
CA THR A 36 14.11 -17.62 -5.79
C THR A 36 13.38 -17.26 -7.09
N LEU A 37 13.07 -16.00 -7.31
CA LEU A 37 12.42 -15.50 -8.53
C LEU A 37 13.33 -14.64 -9.39
N SER A 38 14.23 -13.89 -8.76
CA SER A 38 15.17 -13.00 -9.43
C SER A 38 16.47 -12.92 -8.64
N LYS A 39 17.57 -12.58 -9.33
CA LYS A 39 18.87 -12.27 -8.71
C LYS A 39 18.99 -10.81 -8.28
N ALA A 40 18.03 -9.98 -8.66
CA ALA A 40 18.03 -8.55 -8.37
C ALA A 40 16.65 -8.12 -7.79
N PRO A 41 16.61 -7.18 -6.84
CA PRO A 41 15.36 -6.61 -6.36
C PRO A 41 14.64 -5.84 -7.48
N CYS A 42 13.38 -5.45 -7.24
CA CYS A 42 12.72 -4.46 -8.09
C CYS A 42 13.59 -3.21 -8.19
N ILE A 43 13.65 -2.57 -9.35
CA ILE A 43 14.62 -1.50 -9.64
C ILE A 43 14.57 -0.30 -8.67
N PHE A 44 13.41 -0.06 -8.02
CA PHE A 44 13.19 1.02 -7.05
C PHE A 44 13.42 0.60 -5.58
N CYS A 45 13.67 -0.69 -5.32
CA CYS A 45 13.69 -1.22 -3.96
C CYS A 45 15.09 -1.14 -3.33
N GLY A 46 15.26 -0.22 -2.37
CA GLY A 46 16.50 -0.04 -1.63
C GLY A 46 16.90 -1.23 -0.76
N SER A 47 18.15 -1.28 -0.32
CA SER A 47 18.74 -2.39 0.46
C SER A 47 18.02 -2.64 1.79
N ILE A 48 17.56 -1.58 2.46
CA ILE A 48 16.87 -1.63 3.75
C ILE A 48 15.34 -1.75 3.62
N GLY A 49 14.80 -1.80 2.38
CA GLY A 49 13.35 -1.79 2.18
C GLY A 49 12.70 -0.58 2.86
N ALA A 50 11.68 -0.82 3.69
CA ALA A 50 10.99 0.20 4.48
C ALA A 50 11.49 0.30 5.94
N ASP A 51 12.61 -0.31 6.31
CA ASP A 51 13.14 -0.34 7.69
C ASP A 51 13.48 1.04 8.26
N TYR A 52 13.59 2.07 7.42
CA TYR A 52 13.73 3.45 7.89
C TYR A 52 12.54 3.90 8.77
N GLU A 53 11.38 3.27 8.63
CA GLU A 53 10.20 3.54 9.46
C GLU A 53 10.26 2.79 10.80
N THR A 54 10.91 1.63 10.88
CA THR A 54 10.87 0.75 12.06
C THR A 54 12.05 0.90 13.00
N LYS A 55 13.27 1.09 12.49
CA LYS A 55 14.54 1.13 13.26
C LYS A 55 14.70 -0.03 14.26
N ALA A 56 14.16 -1.21 13.96
CA ALA A 56 13.86 -2.27 14.93
C ALA A 56 14.51 -3.63 14.61
N VAL A 57 15.56 -3.65 13.78
CA VAL A 57 16.24 -4.89 13.38
C VAL A 57 16.67 -5.70 14.62
N GLY A 58 16.24 -6.98 14.68
CA GLY A 58 16.57 -7.90 15.77
C GLY A 58 15.77 -7.75 17.08
N MET A 59 14.74 -6.89 17.09
CA MET A 59 13.85 -6.71 18.25
C MET A 59 12.58 -7.56 18.12
N GLY A 60 12.13 -8.25 19.18
CA GLY A 60 10.85 -8.96 19.21
C GLY A 60 9.65 -8.03 18.98
N ILE A 61 8.54 -8.60 18.50
CA ILE A 61 7.36 -7.83 18.05
C ILE A 61 6.75 -7.03 19.19
N THR A 62 6.51 -7.66 20.35
CA THR A 62 5.98 -6.99 21.55
C THR A 62 6.81 -5.75 21.91
N ARG A 63 8.13 -5.90 21.92
CA ARG A 63 9.04 -4.78 22.24
C ARG A 63 9.02 -3.69 21.17
N GLN A 64 8.85 -4.02 19.89
CA GLN A 64 8.66 -3.04 18.82
C GLN A 64 7.35 -2.26 19.03
N LEU A 65 6.26 -2.96 19.37
CA LEU A 65 4.96 -2.37 19.69
C LEU A 65 5.07 -1.44 20.89
N ASP A 66 5.51 -1.93 22.05
CA ASP A 66 5.64 -1.14 23.29
C ASP A 66 6.42 0.16 23.09
N ARG A 67 7.60 0.04 22.45
CA ARG A 67 8.48 1.20 22.18
C ARG A 67 7.78 2.23 21.28
N SER A 68 7.14 1.75 20.21
CA SER A 68 6.47 2.63 19.25
C SER A 68 5.22 3.26 19.84
N ILE A 69 4.42 2.50 20.58
CA ILE A 69 3.21 2.96 21.27
C ILE A 69 3.56 4.04 22.30
N ALA A 70 4.60 3.80 23.12
CA ALA A 70 5.05 4.79 24.09
C ALA A 70 5.46 6.13 23.47
N HIS A 71 6.00 6.11 22.23
CA HIS A 71 6.39 7.32 21.50
C HIS A 71 5.22 7.97 20.76
N VAL A 72 4.42 7.16 20.06
CA VAL A 72 3.38 7.60 19.12
C VAL A 72 2.07 7.93 19.84
N GLY A 73 1.69 7.13 20.85
CA GLY A 73 0.43 7.28 21.58
C GLY A 73 0.21 8.69 22.14
N PRO A 74 1.13 9.22 22.96
CA PRO A 74 1.01 10.58 23.50
C PRO A 74 1.02 11.66 22.41
N LYS A 75 1.93 11.53 21.42
CA LYS A 75 2.10 12.51 20.34
C LYS A 75 0.85 12.69 19.50
N TYR A 76 0.17 11.59 19.17
CA TYR A 76 -1.01 11.61 18.30
C TYR A 76 -2.33 11.42 19.05
N LYS A 77 -2.29 11.30 20.37
CA LYS A 77 -3.46 11.03 21.22
C LYS A 77 -4.24 9.78 20.76
N ALA A 78 -3.49 8.71 20.41
CA ALA A 78 -4.04 7.43 20.01
C ALA A 78 -3.93 6.42 21.16
N LYS A 79 -4.98 5.60 21.35
CA LYS A 79 -5.02 4.51 22.34
C LYS A 79 -5.18 3.14 21.73
N LYS A 80 -5.57 3.09 20.45
CA LYS A 80 -5.71 1.86 19.67
C LYS A 80 -4.73 1.86 18.51
N PHE A 81 -4.18 0.70 18.21
CA PHE A 81 -3.13 0.58 17.22
C PHE A 81 -3.38 -0.59 16.27
N ILE A 82 -2.90 -0.45 15.04
CA ILE A 82 -2.80 -1.53 14.05
C ILE A 82 -1.33 -1.90 13.95
N ALA A 83 -0.98 -3.16 14.17
CA ALA A 83 0.36 -3.67 13.95
C ALA A 83 0.57 -3.84 12.44
N TYR A 84 1.47 -3.03 11.87
CA TYR A 84 1.68 -2.94 10.44
C TYR A 84 3.01 -3.61 10.05
N PHE A 85 2.93 -4.81 9.50
CA PHE A 85 4.06 -5.56 8.96
C PHE A 85 4.36 -5.05 7.56
N LEU A 86 5.34 -4.15 7.48
CA LEU A 86 5.49 -3.35 6.26
C LEU A 86 6.73 -3.70 5.45
N ASN A 87 7.78 -4.29 6.06
CA ASN A 87 9.06 -4.47 5.38
C ASN A 87 9.09 -5.73 4.51
N PHE A 88 9.62 -5.64 3.29
CA PHE A 88 9.77 -6.72 2.32
C PHE A 88 8.47 -7.51 2.04
N THR A 89 8.52 -8.86 2.19
CA THR A 89 7.40 -9.76 1.87
C THR A 89 7.07 -10.59 3.11
N ASN A 90 6.10 -10.15 3.91
CA ASN A 90 5.88 -10.68 5.26
C ASN A 90 5.29 -12.09 5.29
N THR A 91 4.73 -12.59 4.19
CA THR A 91 4.31 -13.99 4.05
C THR A 91 5.40 -14.90 3.46
N TYR A 92 6.58 -14.35 3.14
CA TYR A 92 7.70 -15.12 2.64
C TYR A 92 8.55 -15.66 3.79
N ALA A 93 7.95 -16.57 4.55
CA ALA A 93 8.51 -17.22 5.75
C ALA A 93 7.85 -18.59 5.96
N PRO A 94 8.44 -19.50 6.75
CA PRO A 94 7.77 -20.73 7.17
C PRO A 94 6.43 -20.42 7.87
N PRO A 95 5.35 -21.18 7.59
CA PRO A 95 4.03 -20.90 8.16
C PRO A 95 3.99 -20.85 9.69
N ASP A 96 4.80 -21.66 10.39
CA ASP A 96 4.83 -21.69 11.85
C ASP A 96 5.50 -20.43 12.43
N ASP A 97 6.55 -19.91 11.77
CA ASP A 97 7.15 -18.64 12.15
C ASP A 97 6.19 -17.49 11.90
N PHE A 98 5.51 -17.48 10.73
CA PHE A 98 4.49 -16.50 10.41
C PHE A 98 3.37 -16.48 11.46
N ARG A 99 2.82 -17.67 11.81
CA ARG A 99 1.80 -17.81 12.86
C ARG A 99 2.27 -17.19 14.17
N ARG A 100 3.45 -17.57 14.64
CA ARG A 100 4.01 -17.06 15.90
C ARG A 100 4.10 -15.54 15.92
N TRP A 101 4.57 -14.92 14.83
CA TRP A 101 4.69 -13.46 14.74
C TRP A 101 3.33 -12.76 14.71
N MET A 102 2.38 -13.28 13.95
CA MET A 102 1.04 -12.68 13.89
C MET A 102 0.32 -12.81 15.23
N GLU A 103 0.44 -13.95 15.88
CA GLU A 103 -0.15 -14.21 17.19
C GLU A 103 0.47 -13.31 18.28
N GLU A 104 1.80 -13.15 18.31
CA GLU A 104 2.48 -12.25 19.25
C GLU A 104 1.94 -10.82 19.14
N ALA A 105 1.74 -10.32 17.92
CA ALA A 105 1.16 -8.99 17.70
C ALA A 105 -0.32 -8.92 18.13
N MET A 106 -1.12 -9.98 17.87
CA MET A 106 -2.52 -10.01 18.25
C MET A 106 -2.74 -10.15 19.76
N GLN A 107 -1.77 -10.68 20.51
CA GLN A 107 -1.84 -10.74 21.98
C GLN A 107 -1.72 -9.37 22.64
N HIS A 108 -1.13 -8.38 21.98
CA HIS A 108 -0.95 -7.06 22.56
C HIS A 108 -2.31 -6.37 22.80
N PRO A 109 -2.62 -5.88 24.04
CA PRO A 109 -3.96 -5.39 24.42
C PRO A 109 -4.41 -4.17 23.61
N ASP A 110 -3.49 -3.28 23.25
CA ASP A 110 -3.82 -2.03 22.55
C ASP A 110 -3.88 -2.21 21.02
N VAL A 111 -3.54 -3.39 20.50
CA VAL A 111 -3.63 -3.71 19.07
C VAL A 111 -5.05 -4.15 18.74
N VAL A 112 -5.68 -3.51 17.75
CA VAL A 112 -7.05 -3.79 17.29
C VAL A 112 -7.09 -4.50 15.94
N GLY A 113 -5.97 -4.61 15.26
CA GLY A 113 -5.86 -5.29 13.96
C GLY A 113 -4.43 -5.41 13.46
N LEU A 114 -4.27 -6.21 12.42
CA LEU A 114 -3.02 -6.39 11.69
C LEU A 114 -3.17 -5.89 10.26
N ASP A 115 -2.15 -5.19 9.76
CA ASP A 115 -1.95 -4.93 8.35
C ASP A 115 -0.68 -5.66 7.89
N VAL A 116 -0.82 -6.57 6.91
CA VAL A 116 0.27 -7.44 6.46
C VAL A 116 0.61 -7.14 5.01
N SER A 117 1.74 -6.47 4.78
CA SER A 117 2.22 -6.18 3.42
C SER A 117 2.91 -7.39 2.81
N THR A 118 2.52 -7.73 1.59
CA THR A 118 3.11 -8.84 0.85
C THR A 118 3.00 -8.64 -0.66
N ARG A 119 3.59 -9.58 -1.40
CA ARG A 119 3.48 -9.69 -2.85
C ARG A 119 2.26 -10.55 -3.20
N PRO A 120 1.61 -10.32 -4.36
CA PRO A 120 0.51 -11.16 -4.83
C PRO A 120 0.88 -12.64 -4.98
N ASP A 121 2.08 -12.92 -5.48
CA ASP A 121 2.62 -14.26 -5.71
C ASP A 121 3.19 -14.95 -4.45
N CYS A 122 3.10 -14.30 -3.29
CA CYS A 122 3.57 -14.82 -2.01
C CYS A 122 2.45 -15.05 -1.00
N ILE A 123 1.19 -14.91 -1.37
CA ILE A 123 0.06 -15.20 -0.48
C ILE A 123 -0.63 -16.51 -0.88
N HIS A 124 -0.58 -17.49 -0.01
CA HIS A 124 -1.20 -18.82 -0.16
C HIS A 124 -2.31 -19.01 0.88
N GLU A 125 -3.29 -19.87 0.61
CA GLU A 125 -4.40 -20.15 1.54
C GLU A 125 -3.92 -20.49 2.94
N ARG A 126 -2.81 -21.22 3.09
CA ARG A 126 -2.23 -21.54 4.40
C ARG A 126 -1.98 -20.32 5.28
N TYR A 127 -1.51 -19.21 4.72
CA TYR A 127 -1.32 -17.95 5.47
C TYR A 127 -2.64 -17.27 5.77
N LEU A 128 -3.59 -17.34 4.85
CA LEU A 128 -4.94 -16.81 5.05
C LEU A 128 -5.70 -17.59 6.12
N ASP A 129 -5.59 -18.92 6.15
CA ASP A 129 -6.15 -19.78 7.20
C ASP A 129 -5.60 -19.40 8.59
N ILE A 130 -4.27 -19.23 8.70
CA ILE A 130 -3.62 -18.80 9.94
C ILE A 130 -4.18 -17.45 10.41
N LEU A 131 -4.26 -16.48 9.51
CA LEU A 131 -4.78 -15.16 9.84
C LEU A 131 -6.27 -15.21 10.22
N LYS A 132 -7.04 -16.09 9.59
CA LYS A 132 -8.48 -16.26 9.88
C LYS A 132 -8.68 -16.84 11.26
N GLU A 133 -7.98 -17.93 11.59
CA GLU A 133 -8.00 -18.54 12.92
C GLU A 133 -7.62 -17.53 14.01
N LEU A 134 -6.52 -16.79 13.82
CA LEU A 134 -6.06 -15.80 14.79
C LEU A 134 -7.03 -14.60 14.89
N SER A 135 -7.56 -14.14 13.78
CA SER A 135 -8.56 -13.05 13.77
C SER A 135 -9.81 -13.42 14.57
N GLU A 136 -10.31 -14.65 14.39
CA GLU A 136 -11.46 -15.17 15.14
C GLU A 136 -11.13 -15.38 16.62
N GLN A 137 -9.97 -15.94 16.93
CA GLN A 137 -9.52 -16.22 18.30
C GLN A 137 -9.38 -14.94 19.14
N TYR A 138 -8.82 -13.86 18.53
CA TYR A 138 -8.54 -12.63 19.26
C TYR A 138 -9.58 -11.52 19.00
N GLY A 139 -10.54 -11.73 18.10
CA GLY A 139 -11.55 -10.75 17.74
C GLY A 139 -10.95 -9.50 17.12
N LYS A 140 -9.86 -9.62 16.33
CA LYS A 140 -9.11 -8.50 15.75
C LYS A 140 -9.14 -8.52 14.23
N ASP A 141 -9.19 -7.34 13.64
CA ASP A 141 -9.25 -7.20 12.18
C ASP A 141 -7.94 -7.55 11.48
N VAL A 142 -8.04 -7.98 10.23
CA VAL A 142 -6.90 -8.23 9.35
C VAL A 142 -7.10 -7.50 8.03
N THR A 143 -6.07 -6.80 7.58
CA THR A 143 -5.95 -6.22 6.23
C THR A 143 -4.70 -6.78 5.56
N ILE A 144 -4.84 -7.28 4.33
CA ILE A 144 -3.70 -7.68 3.49
C ILE A 144 -3.36 -6.53 2.56
N GLU A 145 -2.11 -6.08 2.59
CA GLU A 145 -1.63 -5.03 1.70
C GLU A 145 -0.84 -5.63 0.53
N LEU A 146 -1.40 -5.55 -0.67
CA LEU A 146 -0.80 -6.11 -1.89
C LEU A 146 -0.10 -5.05 -2.73
N GLY A 147 1.14 -5.33 -3.11
CA GLY A 147 1.91 -4.49 -4.01
C GLY A 147 1.61 -4.76 -5.48
N LEU A 148 0.58 -4.14 -6.06
CA LEU A 148 0.31 -4.15 -7.51
C LEU A 148 1.31 -3.26 -8.26
N GLN A 149 1.42 -2.02 -7.85
CA GLN A 149 2.17 -0.89 -8.40
C GLN A 149 1.54 -0.27 -9.66
N SER A 150 1.27 -1.05 -10.70
CA SER A 150 0.61 -0.66 -11.95
C SER A 150 -0.18 -1.84 -12.53
N SER A 151 -1.18 -1.59 -13.36
CA SER A 151 -1.84 -2.61 -14.19
C SER A 151 -1.16 -2.81 -15.56
N ASN A 152 -0.19 -1.98 -15.92
CA ASN A 152 0.56 -2.08 -17.15
C ASN A 152 1.61 -3.20 -17.04
N VAL A 153 1.42 -4.30 -17.76
CA VAL A 153 2.29 -5.48 -17.69
C VAL A 153 3.73 -5.17 -18.16
N HIS A 154 3.89 -4.27 -19.14
CA HIS A 154 5.22 -3.86 -19.61
C HIS A 154 5.96 -3.03 -18.56
N THR A 155 5.25 -2.19 -17.82
CA THR A 155 5.81 -1.46 -16.69
C THR A 155 6.20 -2.41 -15.56
N LEU A 156 5.35 -3.41 -15.23
CA LEU A 156 5.67 -4.41 -14.21
C LEU A 156 6.92 -5.21 -14.57
N GLU A 157 7.11 -5.56 -15.83
CA GLU A 157 8.31 -6.22 -16.32
C GLU A 157 9.55 -5.31 -16.19
N LYS A 158 9.47 -4.06 -16.66
CA LYS A 158 10.56 -3.07 -16.58
C LYS A 158 11.01 -2.79 -15.14
N ILE A 159 10.08 -2.72 -14.20
CA ILE A 159 10.43 -2.50 -12.79
C ILE A 159 10.85 -3.78 -12.04
N GLY A 160 10.90 -4.92 -12.72
CA GLY A 160 11.40 -6.19 -12.19
C GLY A 160 10.48 -6.79 -11.11
N ARG A 161 9.13 -6.71 -11.29
CA ARG A 161 8.20 -7.26 -10.29
C ARG A 161 8.19 -8.78 -10.23
N CYS A 162 8.50 -9.49 -11.32
CA CYS A 162 8.44 -10.95 -11.44
C CYS A 162 7.06 -11.56 -11.14
N HIS A 163 6.01 -10.77 -11.12
CA HIS A 163 4.61 -11.15 -11.15
C HIS A 163 3.84 -10.15 -11.98
N GLY A 164 2.75 -10.58 -12.59
CA GLY A 164 1.89 -9.75 -13.41
C GLY A 164 0.56 -9.41 -12.74
N VAL A 165 -0.36 -8.97 -13.58
CA VAL A 165 -1.73 -8.63 -13.18
C VAL A 165 -2.54 -9.89 -12.82
N ALA A 166 -2.25 -11.03 -13.48
CA ALA A 166 -2.96 -12.28 -13.23
C ALA A 166 -2.77 -12.78 -11.80
N GLU A 167 -1.52 -12.77 -11.28
CA GLU A 167 -1.21 -13.14 -9.90
C GLU A 167 -1.85 -12.18 -8.91
N TYR A 168 -1.94 -10.89 -9.25
CA TYR A 168 -2.64 -9.91 -8.41
C TYR A 168 -4.15 -10.18 -8.34
N ILE A 169 -4.80 -10.46 -9.47
CA ILE A 169 -6.23 -10.79 -9.52
C ILE A 169 -6.51 -12.05 -8.70
N ASP A 170 -5.73 -13.12 -8.92
CA ASP A 170 -5.88 -14.37 -8.19
C ASP A 170 -5.73 -14.19 -6.67
N ALA A 171 -4.68 -13.49 -6.23
CA ALA A 171 -4.46 -13.17 -4.82
C ALA A 171 -5.61 -12.34 -4.24
N SER A 172 -6.07 -11.31 -4.97
CA SER A 172 -7.18 -10.45 -4.56
C SER A 172 -8.48 -11.25 -4.35
N LEU A 173 -8.82 -12.12 -5.31
CA LEU A 173 -10.01 -12.97 -5.21
C LEU A 173 -9.91 -13.98 -4.06
N ARG A 174 -8.72 -14.57 -3.83
CA ARG A 174 -8.51 -15.48 -2.69
C ARG A 174 -8.70 -14.76 -1.35
N ILE A 175 -8.07 -13.58 -1.15
CA ILE A 175 -8.21 -12.77 0.05
C ILE A 175 -9.67 -12.39 0.29
N GLY A 176 -10.39 -12.00 -0.77
CA GLY A 176 -11.81 -11.64 -0.69
C GLY A 176 -12.71 -12.74 -0.12
N ARG A 177 -12.39 -14.04 -0.36
CA ARG A 177 -13.14 -15.18 0.21
C ARG A 177 -13.03 -15.30 1.72
N TYR A 178 -11.95 -14.77 2.31
CA TYR A 178 -11.74 -14.76 3.76
C TYR A 178 -12.40 -13.58 4.47
N GLY A 179 -12.92 -12.59 3.71
CA GLY A 179 -13.55 -11.40 4.26
C GLY A 179 -12.58 -10.41 4.90
N PHE A 180 -11.28 -10.51 4.60
CA PHE A 180 -10.28 -9.58 5.08
C PHE A 180 -10.36 -8.23 4.37
N GLY A 181 -9.92 -7.18 5.06
CA GLY A 181 -9.58 -5.92 4.40
C GLY A 181 -8.47 -6.15 3.37
N GLN A 182 -8.51 -5.42 2.26
CA GLN A 182 -7.51 -5.51 1.22
C GLN A 182 -7.07 -4.13 0.76
N CYS A 183 -5.81 -3.80 0.98
CA CYS A 183 -5.21 -2.55 0.54
C CYS A 183 -4.29 -2.80 -0.67
N THR A 184 -4.50 -2.05 -1.75
CA THR A 184 -3.65 -2.11 -2.93
C THR A 184 -2.66 -0.96 -2.95
N HIS A 185 -1.37 -1.27 -3.10
CA HIS A 185 -0.33 -0.28 -3.32
C HIS A 185 -0.16 0.00 -4.80
N VAL A 186 -0.20 1.29 -5.17
CA VAL A 186 -0.02 1.80 -6.53
C VAL A 186 1.02 2.91 -6.53
N ILE A 187 1.89 2.92 -7.53
CA ILE A 187 2.78 4.04 -7.83
C ILE A 187 2.17 4.77 -9.04
N ALA A 188 1.66 5.99 -8.83
CA ALA A 188 0.84 6.67 -9.82
C ALA A 188 1.64 7.33 -10.97
N ASP A 189 2.96 7.45 -10.80
CA ASP A 189 3.84 8.18 -11.73
C ASP A 189 5.06 7.37 -12.18
N LEU A 190 4.89 6.05 -12.37
CA LEU A 190 5.94 5.25 -13.01
C LEU A 190 6.24 5.82 -14.40
N PRO A 191 7.52 5.93 -14.78
CA PRO A 191 7.94 6.61 -16.02
C PRO A 191 7.41 5.98 -17.31
N TRP A 192 7.03 4.72 -17.26
CA TRP A 192 6.52 3.96 -18.42
C TRP A 192 5.00 3.86 -18.45
N ASP A 193 4.31 4.43 -17.46
CA ASP A 193 2.86 4.52 -17.41
C ASP A 193 2.40 5.86 -17.95
N ASP A 194 1.30 5.84 -18.70
CA ASP A 194 0.58 7.03 -19.11
C ASP A 194 -0.71 7.24 -18.30
N ARG A 195 -1.51 8.22 -18.67
CA ARG A 195 -2.79 8.51 -18.01
C ARG A 195 -3.84 7.40 -18.19
N LEU A 196 -3.75 6.64 -19.29
CA LEU A 196 -4.66 5.51 -19.53
C LEU A 196 -4.33 4.35 -18.59
N ASP A 197 -3.04 4.07 -18.36
CA ASP A 197 -2.60 3.05 -17.39
C ASP A 197 -3.10 3.38 -15.98
N VAL A 198 -3.06 4.64 -15.59
CA VAL A 198 -3.60 5.12 -14.30
C VAL A 198 -5.11 4.88 -14.20
N ILE A 199 -5.86 5.17 -15.27
CA ILE A 199 -7.31 4.91 -15.34
C ILE A 199 -7.60 3.40 -15.24
N GLU A 200 -6.92 2.58 -16.03
CA GLU A 200 -7.15 1.13 -16.04
C GLU A 200 -6.73 0.48 -14.72
N THR A 201 -5.70 1.00 -14.05
CA THR A 201 -5.33 0.57 -12.68
C THR A 201 -6.46 0.89 -11.68
N ALA A 202 -7.04 2.08 -11.72
CA ALA A 202 -8.18 2.44 -10.87
C ALA A 202 -9.41 1.58 -11.14
N LYS A 203 -9.70 1.30 -12.41
CA LYS A 203 -10.84 0.45 -12.84
C LYS A 203 -10.65 -1.00 -12.42
N LEU A 204 -9.43 -1.56 -12.60
CA LEU A 204 -9.09 -2.92 -12.17
C LEU A 204 -9.33 -3.08 -10.67
N ILE A 205 -8.81 -2.17 -9.86
CA ILE A 205 -8.96 -2.18 -8.41
C ILE A 205 -10.44 -2.10 -8.01
N SER A 206 -11.21 -1.30 -8.72
CA SER A 206 -12.64 -1.06 -8.42
C SER A 206 -13.55 -2.27 -8.66
N VAL A 207 -13.18 -3.21 -9.55
CA VAL A 207 -13.97 -4.40 -9.84
C VAL A 207 -13.59 -5.62 -8.99
N LEU A 208 -12.52 -5.51 -8.21
CA LEU A 208 -12.04 -6.53 -7.30
C LEU A 208 -12.51 -6.26 -5.85
N PRO A 209 -12.42 -7.24 -4.93
CA PRO A 209 -12.83 -7.08 -3.52
C PRO A 209 -11.85 -6.21 -2.70
N VAL A 210 -11.31 -5.17 -3.32
CA VAL A 210 -10.41 -4.20 -2.69
C VAL A 210 -11.23 -3.24 -1.83
N THR A 211 -10.78 -3.03 -0.60
CA THR A 211 -11.41 -2.13 0.39
C THR A 211 -10.64 -0.84 0.59
N GLU A 212 -9.34 -0.87 0.30
CA GLU A 212 -8.44 0.24 0.59
C GLU A 212 -7.39 0.40 -0.52
N VAL A 213 -6.89 1.63 -0.70
CA VAL A 213 -5.81 1.94 -1.64
C VAL A 213 -4.77 2.83 -0.97
N LYS A 214 -3.50 2.60 -1.32
CA LYS A 214 -2.37 3.40 -0.92
C LYS A 214 -1.60 3.87 -2.15
N LEU A 215 -1.77 5.14 -2.53
CA LEU A 215 -1.02 5.73 -3.63
C LEU A 215 0.36 6.21 -3.17
N HIS A 216 1.33 6.01 -4.02
CA HIS A 216 2.70 6.48 -3.85
C HIS A 216 3.08 7.36 -5.04
N SER A 217 3.76 8.45 -4.78
CA SER A 217 4.63 9.08 -5.76
C SER A 217 5.92 8.26 -5.85
N LEU A 218 6.48 8.15 -7.04
CA LEU A 218 7.78 7.54 -7.21
C LEU A 218 8.85 8.43 -6.57
N TYR A 219 9.66 7.86 -5.73
CA TYR A 219 10.88 8.47 -5.21
C TYR A 219 12.08 7.57 -5.50
N ILE A 220 13.23 8.18 -5.66
CA ILE A 220 14.44 7.46 -6.05
C ILE A 220 15.31 7.24 -4.82
N VAL A 221 15.44 5.96 -4.43
CA VAL A 221 16.33 5.53 -3.36
C VAL A 221 17.75 5.41 -3.92
N LYS A 222 18.74 5.91 -3.19
CA LYS A 222 20.17 5.80 -3.56
C LYS A 222 20.57 4.32 -3.70
N ASP A 223 21.57 4.08 -4.49
CA ASP A 223 22.16 2.74 -4.70
C ASP A 223 21.15 1.71 -5.24
N THR A 224 20.13 2.14 -5.97
CA THR A 224 19.18 1.28 -6.68
C THR A 224 19.41 1.34 -8.19
N ALA A 225 18.95 0.31 -8.92
CA ALA A 225 19.02 0.33 -10.38
C ALA A 225 18.29 1.55 -10.96
N LEU A 226 17.16 1.94 -10.37
CA LEU A 226 16.42 3.14 -10.77
C LEU A 226 17.24 4.43 -10.53
N ALA A 227 18.06 4.49 -9.48
CA ALA A 227 18.95 5.63 -9.24
C ALA A 227 19.98 5.78 -10.35
N HIS A 228 20.62 4.69 -10.75
CA HIS A 228 21.57 4.69 -11.87
C HIS A 228 20.91 5.11 -13.18
N MET A 229 19.75 4.54 -13.53
CA MET A 229 18.98 4.92 -14.73
C MET A 229 18.62 6.41 -14.74
N TYR A 230 18.31 6.97 -13.57
CA TYR A 230 17.99 8.39 -13.43
C TYR A 230 19.23 9.27 -13.60
N GLU A 231 20.36 8.90 -13.00
CA GLU A 231 21.64 9.63 -13.09
C GLU A 231 22.22 9.60 -14.49
N GLU A 232 22.01 8.50 -15.24
CA GLU A 232 22.41 8.33 -16.65
C GLU A 232 21.44 8.97 -17.64
N GLY A 233 20.30 9.49 -17.17
CA GLY A 233 19.29 10.16 -18.01
C GLY A 233 18.40 9.20 -18.80
N GLU A 234 18.43 7.90 -18.50
CA GLU A 234 17.58 6.89 -19.14
C GLU A 234 16.12 6.98 -18.68
N VAL A 235 15.90 7.52 -17.47
CA VAL A 235 14.58 7.71 -16.86
C VAL A 235 14.41 9.15 -16.43
N THR A 236 13.26 9.71 -16.80
CA THR A 236 12.82 11.05 -16.33
C THR A 236 11.58 10.89 -15.46
N LEU A 237 11.57 11.52 -14.29
CA LEU A 237 10.40 11.55 -13.42
C LEU A 237 9.36 12.55 -13.93
N SER A 238 8.09 12.24 -13.70
CA SER A 238 6.99 13.19 -13.92
C SER A 238 7.14 14.43 -13.05
N SER A 239 6.66 15.57 -13.52
CA SER A 239 6.53 16.75 -12.66
C SER A 239 5.51 16.52 -11.55
N MET A 240 5.59 17.31 -10.46
CA MET A 240 4.58 17.23 -9.40
C MET A 240 3.18 17.61 -9.90
N GLU A 241 3.09 18.49 -10.85
CA GLU A 241 1.83 18.86 -11.50
C GLU A 241 1.22 17.66 -12.22
N GLU A 242 2.01 16.92 -13.02
CA GLU A 242 1.54 15.69 -13.68
C GLU A 242 1.18 14.60 -12.67
N TYR A 243 1.97 14.45 -11.61
CA TYR A 243 1.63 13.53 -10.52
C TYR A 243 0.27 13.85 -9.90
N MET A 244 0.01 15.12 -9.56
CA MET A 244 -1.26 15.55 -8.98
C MET A 244 -2.43 15.30 -9.94
N GLU A 245 -2.26 15.56 -11.24
CA GLU A 245 -3.27 15.26 -12.27
C GLU A 245 -3.56 13.77 -12.33
N ARG A 246 -2.54 12.91 -12.29
CA ARG A 246 -2.70 11.44 -12.28
C ARG A 246 -3.43 10.95 -11.03
N VAL A 247 -3.14 11.52 -9.85
CA VAL A 247 -3.86 11.19 -8.61
C VAL A 247 -5.33 11.58 -8.70
N ILE A 248 -5.65 12.79 -9.15
CA ILE A 248 -7.03 13.25 -9.33
C ILE A 248 -7.76 12.36 -10.35
N LEU A 249 -7.09 12.00 -11.45
CA LEU A 249 -7.62 11.11 -12.46
C LEU A 249 -7.91 9.73 -11.88
N PHE A 250 -6.96 9.13 -11.16
CA PHE A 250 -7.12 7.86 -10.46
C PHE A 250 -8.33 7.87 -9.53
N LEU A 251 -8.42 8.87 -8.65
CA LEU A 251 -9.52 9.01 -7.69
C LEU A 251 -10.87 9.16 -8.39
N SER A 252 -10.93 9.89 -9.51
CA SER A 252 -12.18 10.08 -10.24
C SER A 252 -12.74 8.79 -10.86
N TYR A 253 -11.87 7.83 -11.21
CA TYR A 253 -12.29 6.52 -11.72
C TYR A 253 -12.42 5.44 -10.63
N LEU A 254 -11.85 5.66 -9.45
CA LEU A 254 -11.89 4.69 -8.36
C LEU A 254 -13.29 4.63 -7.74
N ARG A 255 -13.77 3.42 -7.44
CA ARG A 255 -15.07 3.19 -6.76
C ARG A 255 -15.14 3.99 -5.45
N PRO A 256 -16.25 4.72 -5.16
CA PRO A 256 -16.32 5.70 -4.08
C PRO A 256 -16.29 5.10 -2.67
N ASP A 257 -16.58 3.82 -2.51
CA ASP A 257 -16.53 3.10 -1.22
C ASP A 257 -15.14 2.63 -0.79
N ILE A 258 -14.14 2.69 -1.70
CA ILE A 258 -12.75 2.32 -1.38
C ILE A 258 -12.10 3.41 -0.54
N VAL A 259 -11.49 3.01 0.58
CA VAL A 259 -10.83 3.93 1.52
C VAL A 259 -9.42 4.28 1.03
N ILE A 260 -9.07 5.54 1.13
CA ILE A 260 -7.74 6.05 0.72
C ILE A 260 -6.82 6.16 1.93
N GLN A 261 -5.85 5.25 2.05
CA GLN A 261 -4.87 5.29 3.14
C GLN A 261 -3.89 6.46 3.00
N ARG A 262 -3.44 6.75 1.80
CA ARG A 262 -2.65 7.94 1.44
C ARG A 262 -2.65 8.17 -0.06
N ILE A 263 -2.36 9.41 -0.44
CA ILE A 263 -2.28 9.84 -1.86
C ILE A 263 -0.89 10.37 -2.26
N VAL A 264 0.11 10.37 -1.36
CA VAL A 264 1.48 10.85 -1.64
C VAL A 264 2.49 9.93 -0.97
N GLY A 265 3.57 9.60 -1.66
CA GLY A 265 4.70 8.86 -1.11
C GLY A 265 5.37 9.60 0.05
N ARG A 266 5.84 8.83 1.03
CA ARG A 266 6.66 9.33 2.15
C ARG A 266 7.98 8.58 2.11
N ALA A 267 9.07 9.30 1.98
CA ALA A 267 10.41 8.74 2.04
C ALA A 267 11.27 9.50 3.05
N SER A 268 12.27 8.84 3.63
CA SER A 268 13.24 9.52 4.48
C SER A 268 14.24 10.29 3.61
N GLY A 269 14.41 11.59 3.85
CA GLY A 269 15.28 12.45 3.04
C GLY A 269 16.76 12.08 3.04
N GLY A 270 17.23 11.19 3.94
CA GLY A 270 18.65 10.83 4.04
C GLY A 270 19.13 9.81 3.00
N ASN A 271 18.24 8.95 2.50
CA ASN A 271 18.58 7.83 1.60
C ASN A 271 17.88 7.92 0.23
N THR A 272 17.42 9.12 -0.14
CA THR A 272 16.79 9.37 -1.44
C THR A 272 17.52 10.42 -2.23
N LEU A 273 17.58 10.30 -3.56
CA LEU A 273 18.06 11.33 -4.48
C LEU A 273 16.98 12.39 -4.66
N THR A 274 15.73 11.95 -4.85
CA THR A 274 14.58 12.85 -4.99
C THR A 274 13.32 12.22 -4.42
N VAL A 275 12.46 13.06 -3.88
CA VAL A 275 11.13 12.70 -3.37
C VAL A 275 10.18 13.88 -3.56
N ASN A 276 9.01 13.64 -4.16
CA ASN A 276 7.95 14.62 -4.35
C ASN A 276 8.42 15.96 -4.98
N GLY A 277 9.38 15.92 -5.91
CA GLY A 277 9.95 17.13 -6.50
C GLY A 277 10.53 18.12 -5.47
N GLY A 278 11.01 17.64 -4.31
CA GLY A 278 11.50 18.47 -3.21
C GLY A 278 10.41 19.02 -2.29
N SER A 279 9.13 18.79 -2.59
CA SER A 279 8.01 19.29 -1.77
C SER A 279 7.68 18.33 -0.62
N PRO A 280 7.32 18.84 0.57
CA PRO A 280 6.81 18.01 1.65
C PRO A 280 5.50 17.31 1.24
N TRP A 281 5.30 16.06 1.65
CA TRP A 281 4.11 15.28 1.29
C TRP A 281 2.78 15.95 1.68
N TRP A 282 2.74 16.69 2.80
CA TRP A 282 1.52 17.38 3.25
C TRP A 282 1.18 18.60 2.36
N ASP A 283 2.18 19.24 1.76
CA ASP A 283 1.95 20.34 0.83
C ASP A 283 1.38 19.81 -0.50
N VAL A 284 1.97 18.76 -1.04
CA VAL A 284 1.44 18.08 -2.24
C VAL A 284 0.00 17.60 -2.01
N LYS A 285 -0.29 16.96 -0.84
CA LYS A 285 -1.65 16.57 -0.48
C LYS A 285 -2.60 17.77 -0.47
N LYS A 286 -2.22 18.88 0.18
CA LYS A 286 -3.04 20.10 0.26
C LYS A 286 -3.34 20.68 -1.13
N ARG A 287 -2.37 20.65 -2.03
CA ARG A 287 -2.54 21.11 -3.41
C ARG A 287 -3.51 20.20 -4.19
N ILE A 288 -3.43 18.87 -4.02
CA ILE A 288 -4.38 17.93 -4.62
C ILE A 288 -5.80 18.21 -4.11
N ASP A 289 -5.98 18.35 -2.79
CA ASP A 289 -7.28 18.64 -2.18
C ASP A 289 -7.86 19.96 -2.74
N ALA A 290 -7.04 21.01 -2.86
CA ALA A 290 -7.44 22.30 -3.42
C ALA A 290 -7.86 22.21 -4.89
N LEU A 291 -7.11 21.47 -5.73
CA LEU A 291 -7.44 21.24 -7.13
C LEU A 291 -8.74 20.45 -7.30
N MET A 292 -8.98 19.44 -6.45
CA MET A 292 -10.24 18.69 -6.46
C MET A 292 -11.43 19.57 -6.07
N GLU A 293 -11.27 20.47 -5.08
CA GLU A 293 -12.29 21.44 -4.68
C GLU A 293 -12.60 22.44 -5.79
N GLU A 294 -11.56 23.08 -6.34
CA GLU A 294 -11.69 24.06 -7.44
C GLU A 294 -12.44 23.49 -8.64
N ARG A 295 -12.18 22.21 -8.96
CA ARG A 295 -12.78 21.54 -10.14
C ARG A 295 -14.08 20.82 -9.82
N GLY A 296 -14.53 20.78 -8.56
CA GLY A 296 -15.71 20.04 -8.12
C GLY A 296 -15.60 18.54 -8.34
N ILE A 297 -14.38 17.97 -8.29
CA ILE A 297 -14.13 16.53 -8.53
C ILE A 297 -14.22 15.77 -7.22
N LEU A 298 -14.98 14.68 -7.21
CA LEU A 298 -15.07 13.72 -6.11
C LEU A 298 -14.55 12.35 -6.56
N GLN A 299 -14.13 11.55 -5.58
CA GLN A 299 -13.84 10.13 -5.81
C GLN A 299 -15.04 9.45 -6.44
N GLY A 300 -14.80 8.67 -7.49
CA GLY A 300 -15.86 7.94 -8.19
C GLY A 300 -16.68 8.77 -9.18
N ALA A 301 -16.38 10.06 -9.39
CA ALA A 301 -17.13 10.90 -10.33
C ALA A 301 -17.22 10.32 -11.77
N ARG A 302 -16.28 9.44 -12.14
CA ARG A 302 -16.23 8.72 -13.43
C ARG A 302 -16.36 7.21 -13.30
N CYS A 303 -16.79 6.70 -12.12
CA CYS A 303 -16.96 5.27 -11.86
C CYS A 303 -18.34 4.78 -12.36
N ASP A 304 -18.64 5.00 -13.63
CA ASP A 304 -19.91 4.61 -14.28
C ASP A 304 -19.81 3.35 -15.12
N TYR A 305 -18.64 2.73 -15.19
CA TYR A 305 -18.30 1.59 -16.04
C TYR A 305 -18.67 0.22 -15.42
N ILE A 306 -18.98 0.18 -14.11
CA ILE A 306 -19.40 -1.03 -13.40
C ILE A 306 -20.90 -1.28 -13.59
N GLY A 307 -21.33 -2.55 -13.61
CA GLY A 307 -22.75 -2.93 -13.63
C GLY A 307 -23.42 -2.78 -14.99
N GLY A 308 -22.70 -3.08 -16.07
CA GLY A 308 -23.30 -3.21 -17.41
C GLY A 308 -23.74 -1.88 -18.01
N LYS A 309 -22.90 -0.84 -17.96
CA LYS A 309 -23.18 0.53 -18.47
C LYS A 309 -23.89 0.54 -19.83
N ALA A 310 -23.46 -0.30 -20.78
CA ALA A 310 -23.97 -0.28 -22.15
C ALA A 310 -25.47 -0.70 -22.29
N VAL A 311 -25.98 -1.45 -21.31
CA VAL A 311 -27.37 -1.93 -21.33
C VAL A 311 -28.31 -1.14 -20.42
N ARG A 312 -27.79 -0.17 -19.65
CA ARG A 312 -28.64 0.64 -18.72
C ARG A 312 -29.82 1.32 -19.37
N LYS A 313 -29.72 1.66 -20.67
CA LYS A 313 -30.80 2.28 -21.43
C LYS A 313 -32.01 1.36 -21.65
N PHE A 314 -31.90 0.06 -21.35
CA PHE A 314 -32.96 -0.92 -21.46
C PHE A 314 -33.57 -1.33 -20.11
N LEU A 315 -32.99 -0.89 -19.00
CA LEU A 315 -33.43 -1.15 -17.63
C LEU A 315 -34.14 0.06 -17.03
#